data_5fa875e150bcc457cf174a408f219fd1
#
_entry.id   5fa875e150bcc457cf174a408f219fd1
#
_cell.length_a   1.000
_cell.length_b   1.000
_cell.length_c   1.000
_cell.angle_alpha   90.00
_cell.angle_beta   90.00
_cell.angle_gamma   90.00
#
_symmetry.space_group_name_H-M   'P 1'
#
loop_
_entity.id
_entity.type
_entity.pdbx_description
1 polymer ?
#
loop_
_entity_poly.entity_id
_entity_poly.type
_entity_poly.pdbx_seq_one_letter_code
_entity_poly.pdbx_strand_id
1 'polypeptide(L)'
;IWLPLHGYSFESTPLWAGIYLLPATFGFLAAAPLAGVFADRFGARPFTVGGMALMAASFIALMMIPVNFDYWVFAVFVFLNGLGGGIFTAPNTAAIMSSVPAAERGAASGVRATFFNAGSSLSIGIFFSLMIIGLANTLPSALSTGLQDQGVSAPVANEVANLPPVGSMFAAFLGYNPIAELLEPYHALRQPGVNAEVLTGQTFFPHLITEP
;
A
#
# COMPACT_ATOMS: atom_id res chain seq x y z
N ILE A 1 -4.52 7.71 -3.65
CA ILE A 1 -5.72 8.42 -3.12
C ILE A 1 -5.30 9.74 -2.47
N TRP A 2 -4.37 9.77 -1.51
CA TRP A 2 -3.94 11.00 -0.85
C TRP A 2 -3.45 12.09 -1.83
N LEU A 3 -2.65 11.75 -2.84
CA LEU A 3 -2.14 12.69 -3.84
C LEU A 3 -3.25 13.39 -4.66
N PRO A 4 -4.21 12.69 -5.25
CA PRO A 4 -5.34 13.33 -5.94
C PRO A 4 -6.16 14.24 -5.04
N LEU A 5 -6.37 13.89 -3.76
CA LEU A 5 -7.06 14.74 -2.78
C LEU A 5 -6.33 16.06 -2.51
N HIS A 6 -4.98 16.09 -2.72
CA HIS A 6 -4.15 17.29 -2.56
C HIS A 6 -3.86 18.00 -3.88
N GLY A 7 -4.66 17.76 -4.93
CA GLY A 7 -4.62 18.52 -6.19
C GLY A 7 -3.59 18.02 -7.22
N TYR A 8 -3.00 16.83 -7.00
CA TYR A 8 -2.10 16.22 -7.99
C TYR A 8 -2.91 15.54 -9.10
N SER A 9 -2.55 15.79 -10.36
CA SER A 9 -3.19 15.12 -11.49
C SER A 9 -2.86 13.62 -11.49
N PHE A 10 -3.77 12.81 -12.04
CA PHE A 10 -3.57 11.36 -12.12
C PHE A 10 -2.28 10.99 -12.87
N GLU A 11 -1.92 11.72 -13.92
CA GLU A 11 -0.69 11.50 -14.70
C GLU A 11 0.59 11.77 -13.89
N SER A 12 0.57 12.75 -12.98
CA SER A 12 1.72 13.11 -12.14
C SER A 12 1.82 12.29 -10.85
N THR A 13 0.75 11.59 -10.46
CA THR A 13 0.67 10.82 -9.22
C THR A 13 1.79 9.78 -9.07
N PRO A 14 2.18 8.98 -10.08
CA PRO A 14 3.26 8.01 -9.93
C PRO A 14 4.62 8.66 -9.65
N LEU A 15 4.90 9.81 -10.29
CA LEU A 15 6.13 10.57 -10.07
C LEU A 15 6.20 11.09 -8.63
N TRP A 16 5.14 11.74 -8.18
CA TRP A 16 5.09 12.30 -6.83
C TRP A 16 5.07 11.23 -5.75
N ALA A 17 4.40 10.09 -5.99
CA ALA A 17 4.46 8.95 -5.09
C ALA A 17 5.91 8.45 -4.90
N GLY A 18 6.69 8.38 -5.98
CA GLY A 18 8.12 8.05 -5.91
C GLY A 18 8.91 9.07 -5.09
N ILE A 19 8.67 10.37 -5.29
CA ILE A 19 9.34 11.45 -4.55
C ILE A 19 8.99 11.39 -3.06
N TYR A 20 7.72 11.17 -2.72
CA TYR A 20 7.26 11.10 -1.34
C TYR A 20 7.72 9.82 -0.59
N LEU A 21 8.20 8.82 -1.31
CA LEU A 21 8.84 7.62 -0.73
C LEU A 21 10.37 7.76 -0.58
N LEU A 22 10.99 8.84 -1.05
CA LEU A 22 12.43 9.09 -0.88
C LEU A 22 12.92 9.00 0.57
N PRO A 23 12.17 9.41 1.60
CA PRO A 23 12.60 9.25 2.98
C PRO A 23 12.99 7.80 3.33
N ALA A 24 12.29 6.78 2.80
CA ALA A 24 12.69 5.37 2.98
C ALA A 24 14.08 5.09 2.42
N THR A 25 14.36 5.60 1.23
CA THR A 25 15.68 5.43 0.58
C THR A 25 16.79 6.09 1.39
N PHE A 26 16.56 7.30 1.90
CA PHE A 26 17.51 7.98 2.76
C PHE A 26 17.73 7.25 4.08
N GLY A 27 16.67 6.74 4.71
CA GLY A 27 16.76 5.92 5.91
C GLY A 27 17.60 4.67 5.69
N PHE A 28 17.33 3.95 4.61
CA PHE A 28 18.08 2.75 4.23
C PHE A 28 19.57 3.07 3.97
N LEU A 29 19.84 4.09 3.19
CA LEU A 29 21.21 4.48 2.80
C LEU A 29 22.04 4.93 4.00
N ALA A 30 21.43 5.62 4.95
CA ALA A 30 22.10 6.06 6.18
C ALA A 30 22.38 4.88 7.13
N ALA A 31 21.43 3.95 7.25
CA ALA A 31 21.52 2.85 8.22
C ALA A 31 22.41 1.69 7.77
N ALA A 32 22.38 1.33 6.50
CA ALA A 32 23.02 0.10 6.01
C ALA A 32 24.56 0.07 6.23
N PRO A 33 25.34 1.12 5.92
CA PRO A 33 26.77 1.13 6.18
C PRO A 33 27.10 1.09 7.68
N LEU A 34 26.37 1.85 8.48
CA LEU A 34 26.58 1.92 9.92
C LEU A 34 26.27 0.57 10.58
N ALA A 35 25.16 -0.04 10.21
CA ALA A 35 24.77 -1.34 10.73
C ALA A 35 25.77 -2.43 10.35
N GLY A 36 26.35 -2.38 9.15
CA GLY A 36 27.41 -3.28 8.74
C GLY A 36 28.64 -3.19 9.66
N VAL A 37 29.17 -1.99 9.85
CA VAL A 37 30.34 -1.74 10.71
C VAL A 37 30.08 -2.13 12.17
N PHE A 38 28.92 -1.81 12.71
CA PHE A 38 28.58 -2.18 14.08
C PHE A 38 28.33 -3.69 14.24
N ALA A 39 27.77 -4.34 13.22
CA ALA A 39 27.56 -5.78 13.23
C ALA A 39 28.87 -6.58 13.24
N ASP A 40 29.91 -6.06 12.61
CA ASP A 40 31.27 -6.68 12.67
C ASP A 40 31.81 -6.67 14.11
N ARG A 41 31.46 -5.69 14.92
CA ARG A 41 31.94 -5.55 16.31
C ARG A 41 31.05 -6.25 17.34
N PHE A 42 29.73 -6.16 17.18
CA PHE A 42 28.74 -6.62 18.16
C PHE A 42 27.99 -7.88 17.72
N GLY A 43 28.30 -8.40 16.52
CA GLY A 43 27.58 -9.51 15.91
C GLY A 43 26.35 -9.06 15.13
N ALA A 44 25.95 -9.86 14.13
CA ALA A 44 24.83 -9.52 13.23
C ALA A 44 23.46 -9.67 13.89
N ARG A 45 23.30 -10.57 14.87
CA ARG A 45 22.01 -10.96 15.44
C ARG A 45 21.20 -9.79 16.05
N PRO A 46 21.76 -8.91 16.90
CA PRO A 46 20.99 -7.81 17.47
C PRO A 46 20.51 -6.82 16.41
N PHE A 47 21.29 -6.59 15.36
CA PHE A 47 20.93 -5.68 14.27
C PHE A 47 19.84 -6.26 13.38
N THR A 48 19.91 -7.55 13.04
CA THR A 48 18.87 -8.20 12.24
C THR A 48 17.55 -8.24 12.97
N VAL A 49 17.52 -8.59 14.25
CA VAL A 49 16.30 -8.60 15.06
C VAL A 49 15.77 -7.17 15.27
N GLY A 50 16.65 -6.23 15.64
CA GLY A 50 16.27 -4.83 15.85
C GLY A 50 15.77 -4.15 14.58
N GLY A 51 16.39 -4.41 13.43
CA GLY A 51 15.94 -3.89 12.14
C GLY A 51 14.56 -4.40 11.76
N MET A 52 14.30 -5.70 11.91
CA MET A 52 12.96 -6.27 11.67
C MET A 52 11.92 -5.73 12.64
N ALA A 53 12.25 -5.59 13.91
CA ALA A 53 11.35 -5.02 14.91
C ALA A 53 10.99 -3.56 14.58
N LEU A 54 11.98 -2.76 14.13
CA LEU A 54 11.76 -1.38 13.70
C LEU A 54 10.88 -1.30 12.46
N MET A 55 11.09 -2.18 11.48
CA MET A 55 10.22 -2.27 10.30
C MET A 55 8.78 -2.61 10.69
N ALA A 56 8.59 -3.62 11.53
CA ALA A 56 7.26 -4.02 12.00
C ALA A 56 6.57 -2.88 12.75
N ALA A 57 7.29 -2.22 13.66
CA ALA A 57 6.76 -1.06 14.40
C ALA A 57 6.38 0.09 13.46
N SER A 58 7.19 0.36 12.44
CA SER A 58 6.90 1.38 11.42
C SER A 58 5.64 1.07 10.63
N PHE A 59 5.43 -0.19 10.23
CA PHE A 59 4.21 -0.60 9.55
C PHE A 59 2.97 -0.48 10.45
N ILE A 60 3.08 -0.90 11.72
CA ILE A 60 1.98 -0.73 12.69
C ILE A 60 1.64 0.75 12.85
N ALA A 61 2.65 1.62 12.97
CA ALA A 61 2.44 3.05 13.08
C ALA A 61 1.78 3.64 11.81
N LEU A 62 2.18 3.18 10.62
CA LEU A 62 1.55 3.58 9.36
C LEU A 62 0.07 3.17 9.27
N MET A 63 -0.31 2.03 9.85
CA MET A 63 -1.73 1.61 9.92
C MET A 63 -2.58 2.51 10.82
N MET A 64 -1.97 3.25 11.76
CA MET A 64 -2.68 4.14 12.67
C MET A 64 -2.86 5.56 12.11
N ILE A 65 -2.27 5.87 10.97
CA ILE A 65 -2.37 7.19 10.34
C ILE A 65 -3.77 7.32 9.69
N PRO A 66 -4.53 8.40 9.96
CA PRO A 66 -5.80 8.67 9.29
C PRO A 66 -5.58 8.92 7.79
N VAL A 67 -6.62 8.75 6.97
CA VAL A 67 -6.51 8.93 5.50
C VAL A 67 -6.05 10.34 5.12
N ASN A 68 -6.49 11.35 5.87
CA ASN A 68 -6.04 12.73 5.69
C ASN A 68 -4.92 13.07 6.68
N PHE A 69 -3.70 12.67 6.37
CA PHE A 69 -2.52 12.84 7.20
C PHE A 69 -1.61 13.98 6.72
N ASP A 70 -0.86 14.57 7.65
CA ASP A 70 0.26 15.44 7.31
C ASP A 70 1.42 14.63 6.74
N TYR A 71 1.92 15.05 5.58
CA TYR A 71 3.03 14.37 4.91
C TYR A 71 4.22 14.09 5.82
N TRP A 72 4.57 15.01 6.73
CA TRP A 72 5.73 14.85 7.61
C TRP A 72 5.60 13.65 8.55
N VAL A 73 4.39 13.35 9.03
CA VAL A 73 4.14 12.17 9.87
C VAL A 73 4.39 10.89 9.07
N PHE A 74 3.85 10.83 7.86
CA PHE A 74 4.10 9.73 6.94
C PHE A 74 5.59 9.59 6.61
N ALA A 75 6.26 10.68 6.26
CA ALA A 75 7.68 10.70 5.91
C ALA A 75 8.57 10.15 7.04
N VAL A 76 8.27 10.48 8.30
CA VAL A 76 8.99 9.95 9.46
C VAL A 76 8.84 8.43 9.57
N PHE A 77 7.64 7.89 9.46
CA PHE A 77 7.45 6.44 9.56
C PHE A 77 8.04 5.69 8.37
N VAL A 78 7.94 6.25 7.18
CA VAL A 78 8.56 5.69 5.97
C VAL A 78 10.10 5.75 6.09
N PHE A 79 10.67 6.81 6.66
CA PHE A 79 12.09 6.90 6.96
C PHE A 79 12.54 5.86 7.98
N LEU A 80 11.79 5.67 9.07
CA LEU A 80 12.05 4.64 10.09
C LEU A 80 11.97 3.23 9.50
N ASN A 81 11.03 3.00 8.58
CA ASN A 81 10.93 1.74 7.85
C ASN A 81 12.18 1.49 7.00
N GLY A 82 12.66 2.50 6.27
CA GLY A 82 13.93 2.45 5.53
C GLY A 82 15.14 2.19 6.43
N LEU A 83 15.22 2.88 7.58
CA LEU A 83 16.25 2.63 8.59
C LEU A 83 16.26 1.16 9.04
N GLY A 84 15.08 0.62 9.39
CA GLY A 84 14.94 -0.78 9.78
C GLY A 84 15.42 -1.73 8.70
N GLY A 85 15.07 -1.47 7.45
CA GLY A 85 15.53 -2.23 6.29
C GLY A 85 17.05 -2.21 6.12
N GLY A 86 17.67 -1.05 6.27
CA GLY A 86 19.15 -0.90 6.21
C GLY A 86 19.84 -1.63 7.37
N ILE A 87 19.33 -1.48 8.59
CA ILE A 87 19.83 -2.15 9.80
C ILE A 87 19.74 -3.68 9.66
N PHE A 88 18.70 -4.19 9.01
CA PHE A 88 18.51 -5.62 8.77
C PHE A 88 19.40 -6.15 7.65
N THR A 89 19.38 -5.52 6.48
CA THR A 89 19.85 -6.11 5.22
C THR A 89 21.37 -6.32 5.19
N ALA A 90 22.15 -5.34 5.63
CA ALA A 90 23.59 -5.40 5.57
C ALA A 90 24.17 -6.49 6.49
N PRO A 91 23.86 -6.51 7.81
CA PRO A 91 24.33 -7.55 8.71
C PRO A 91 23.82 -8.95 8.36
N ASN A 92 22.57 -9.06 7.91
CA ASN A 92 21.98 -10.34 7.51
C ASN A 92 22.72 -10.93 6.31
N THR A 93 23.05 -10.10 5.31
CA THR A 93 23.82 -10.53 4.14
C THR A 93 25.22 -10.97 4.54
N ALA A 94 25.90 -10.20 5.39
CA ALA A 94 27.25 -10.54 5.88
C ALA A 94 27.23 -11.85 6.67
N ALA A 95 26.24 -12.06 7.55
CA ALA A 95 26.09 -13.29 8.31
C ALA A 95 25.89 -14.52 7.42
N ILE A 96 25.06 -14.43 6.37
CA ILE A 96 24.88 -15.51 5.40
C ILE A 96 26.18 -15.81 4.65
N MET A 97 26.87 -14.77 4.18
CA MET A 97 28.13 -14.97 3.42
C MET A 97 29.28 -15.49 4.28
N SER A 98 29.29 -15.19 5.58
CA SER A 98 30.28 -15.69 6.52
C SER A 98 30.00 -17.12 7.00
N SER A 99 28.77 -17.61 6.86
CA SER A 99 28.40 -18.98 7.26
C SER A 99 28.84 -20.06 6.27
N VAL A 100 29.33 -19.68 5.09
CA VAL A 100 29.76 -20.61 4.04
C VAL A 100 31.23 -20.39 3.65
N PRO A 101 31.94 -21.45 3.19
CA PRO A 101 33.31 -21.33 2.67
C PRO A 101 33.37 -20.32 1.51
N ALA A 102 34.53 -19.67 1.34
CA ALA A 102 34.72 -18.65 0.30
C ALA A 102 34.41 -19.16 -1.12
N ALA A 103 34.73 -20.42 -1.40
CA ALA A 103 34.45 -21.05 -2.69
C ALA A 103 32.94 -21.22 -2.99
N GLU A 104 32.10 -21.28 -1.97
CA GLU A 104 30.65 -21.52 -2.08
C GLU A 104 29.79 -20.24 -1.99
N ARG A 105 30.43 -19.09 -1.74
CA ARG A 105 29.72 -17.81 -1.57
C ARG A 105 28.88 -17.40 -2.80
N GLY A 106 29.35 -17.78 -4.00
CA GLY A 106 28.58 -17.56 -5.23
C GLY A 106 27.24 -18.32 -5.22
N ALA A 107 27.30 -19.62 -4.87
CA ALA A 107 26.11 -20.46 -4.75
C ALA A 107 25.16 -19.94 -3.64
N ALA A 108 25.71 -19.60 -2.47
CA ALA A 108 24.94 -19.05 -1.36
C ALA A 108 24.24 -17.73 -1.73
N SER A 109 24.92 -16.85 -2.50
CA SER A 109 24.31 -15.62 -3.02
C SER A 109 23.15 -15.91 -3.98
N GLY A 110 23.30 -16.89 -4.88
CA GLY A 110 22.23 -17.33 -5.78
C GLY A 110 21.02 -17.88 -5.04
N VAL A 111 21.25 -18.76 -4.06
CA VAL A 111 20.19 -19.33 -3.19
C VAL A 111 19.47 -18.20 -2.44
N ARG A 112 20.22 -17.28 -1.82
CA ARG A 112 19.63 -16.10 -1.13
C ARG A 112 18.76 -15.27 -2.07
N ALA A 113 19.24 -14.98 -3.29
CA ALA A 113 18.46 -14.20 -4.27
C ALA A 113 17.18 -14.93 -4.68
N THR A 114 17.24 -16.25 -4.87
CA THR A 114 16.08 -17.08 -5.20
C THR A 114 15.03 -17.03 -4.08
N PHE A 115 15.45 -17.22 -2.82
CA PHE A 115 14.53 -17.13 -1.68
C PHE A 115 13.95 -15.73 -1.49
N PHE A 116 14.75 -14.69 -1.69
CA PHE A 116 14.27 -13.31 -1.63
C PHE A 116 13.20 -13.03 -2.69
N ASN A 117 13.45 -13.41 -3.93
CA ASN A 117 12.50 -13.20 -5.02
C ASN A 117 11.23 -14.06 -4.85
N ALA A 118 11.37 -15.32 -4.45
CA ALA A 118 10.23 -16.19 -4.17
C ALA A 118 9.39 -15.65 -3.01
N GLY A 119 10.02 -15.23 -1.92
CA GLY A 119 9.34 -14.62 -0.78
C GLY A 119 8.62 -13.33 -1.14
N SER A 120 9.25 -12.47 -1.95
CA SER A 120 8.63 -11.24 -2.44
C SER A 120 7.40 -11.52 -3.30
N SER A 121 7.50 -12.45 -4.27
CA SER A 121 6.38 -12.82 -5.13
C SER A 121 5.23 -13.43 -4.33
N LEU A 122 5.53 -14.31 -3.38
CA LEU A 122 4.53 -14.92 -2.50
C LEU A 122 3.85 -13.86 -1.61
N SER A 123 4.63 -12.92 -1.06
CA SER A 123 4.11 -11.83 -0.23
C SER A 123 3.13 -10.94 -1.00
N ILE A 124 3.45 -10.60 -2.26
CA ILE A 124 2.56 -9.82 -3.13
C ILE A 124 1.26 -10.61 -3.37
N GLY A 125 1.35 -11.90 -3.70
CA GLY A 125 0.17 -12.76 -3.92
C GLY A 125 -0.73 -12.85 -2.69
N ILE A 126 -0.15 -13.05 -1.51
CA ILE A 126 -0.89 -13.09 -0.23
C ILE A 126 -1.55 -11.73 0.04
N PHE A 127 -0.81 -10.63 -0.11
CA PHE A 127 -1.32 -9.28 0.12
C PHE A 127 -2.54 -8.98 -0.75
N PHE A 128 -2.45 -9.19 -2.07
CA PHE A 128 -3.58 -8.97 -2.96
C PHE A 128 -4.75 -9.89 -2.66
N SER A 129 -4.51 -11.16 -2.30
CA SER A 129 -5.56 -12.08 -1.92
C SER A 129 -6.32 -11.61 -0.68
N LEU A 130 -5.61 -11.17 0.36
CA LEU A 130 -6.22 -10.64 1.58
C LEU A 130 -6.99 -9.34 1.30
N MET A 131 -6.44 -8.47 0.45
CA MET A 131 -7.10 -7.22 0.06
C MET A 131 -8.40 -7.49 -0.72
N ILE A 132 -8.40 -8.45 -1.65
CA ILE A 132 -9.61 -8.85 -2.40
C ILE A 132 -10.66 -9.45 -1.46
N ILE A 133 -10.26 -10.30 -0.50
CA ILE A 133 -11.17 -10.88 0.49
C ILE A 133 -11.77 -9.78 1.39
N GLY A 134 -10.95 -8.85 1.86
CA GLY A 134 -11.40 -7.69 2.64
C GLY A 134 -12.42 -6.87 1.85
N LEU A 135 -12.08 -6.51 0.62
CA LEU A 135 -12.93 -5.72 -0.26
C LEU A 135 -14.25 -6.44 -0.60
N ALA A 136 -14.22 -7.77 -0.81
CA ALA A 136 -15.43 -8.54 -1.06
C ALA A 136 -16.43 -8.47 0.09
N ASN A 137 -15.95 -8.34 1.33
CA ASN A 137 -16.80 -8.27 2.51
C ASN A 137 -17.33 -6.84 2.78
N THR A 138 -16.57 -5.81 2.45
CA THR A 138 -16.91 -4.41 2.81
C THR A 138 -17.49 -3.61 1.65
N LEU A 139 -17.09 -3.90 0.40
CA LEU A 139 -17.48 -3.12 -0.77
C LEU A 139 -19.01 -3.03 -0.97
N PRO A 140 -19.80 -4.12 -0.86
CA PRO A 140 -21.23 -4.04 -1.08
C PRO A 140 -21.92 -3.06 -0.11
N SER A 141 -21.57 -3.11 1.17
CA SER A 141 -22.14 -2.21 2.18
C SER A 141 -21.67 -0.77 2.00
N ALA A 142 -20.38 -0.55 1.76
CA ALA A 142 -19.83 0.78 1.53
C ALA A 142 -20.43 1.45 0.29
N LEU A 143 -20.52 0.72 -0.82
CA LEU A 143 -21.17 1.23 -2.05
C LEU A 143 -22.66 1.53 -1.84
N SER A 144 -23.40 0.59 -1.25
CA SER A 144 -24.83 0.79 -0.99
C SER A 144 -25.08 2.02 -0.13
N THR A 145 -24.32 2.17 0.97
CA THR A 145 -24.44 3.33 1.87
C THR A 145 -24.01 4.62 1.15
N GLY A 146 -22.85 4.64 0.52
CA GLY A 146 -22.36 5.84 -0.17
C GLY A 146 -23.25 6.31 -1.31
N LEU A 147 -23.88 5.39 -2.05
CA LEU A 147 -24.86 5.74 -3.09
C LEU A 147 -26.16 6.32 -2.48
N GLN A 148 -26.65 5.72 -1.39
CA GLN A 148 -27.84 6.19 -0.69
C GLN A 148 -27.63 7.58 -0.07
N ASP A 149 -26.47 7.84 0.50
CA ASP A 149 -26.09 9.15 1.07
C ASP A 149 -26.09 10.27 0.01
N GLN A 150 -25.84 9.89 -1.26
CA GLN A 150 -25.93 10.81 -2.40
C GLN A 150 -27.32 10.82 -3.08
N GLY A 151 -28.34 10.25 -2.43
CA GLY A 151 -29.74 10.32 -2.86
C GLY A 151 -30.18 9.20 -3.81
N VAL A 152 -29.34 8.21 -4.11
CA VAL A 152 -29.74 7.05 -4.93
C VAL A 152 -30.71 6.18 -4.13
N SER A 153 -31.79 5.72 -4.75
CA SER A 153 -32.79 4.87 -4.08
C SER A 153 -32.19 3.53 -3.62
N ALA A 154 -32.58 3.04 -2.44
CA ALA A 154 -32.04 1.84 -1.84
C ALA A 154 -32.10 0.59 -2.75
N PRO A 155 -33.16 0.31 -3.53
CA PRO A 155 -33.16 -0.82 -4.45
C PRO A 155 -32.05 -0.74 -5.51
N VAL A 156 -31.86 0.42 -6.13
CA VAL A 156 -30.83 0.65 -7.16
C VAL A 156 -29.44 0.62 -6.54
N ALA A 157 -29.24 1.24 -5.38
CA ALA A 157 -27.97 1.23 -4.66
C ALA A 157 -27.53 -0.20 -4.30
N ASN A 158 -28.44 -1.05 -3.81
CA ASN A 158 -28.13 -2.43 -3.48
C ASN A 158 -27.86 -3.31 -4.71
N GLU A 159 -28.50 -3.05 -5.83
CA GLU A 159 -28.26 -3.78 -7.07
C GLU A 159 -26.90 -3.43 -7.67
N VAL A 160 -26.55 -2.15 -7.70
CA VAL A 160 -25.26 -1.64 -8.16
C VAL A 160 -24.10 -1.97 -7.21
N ALA A 161 -24.37 -2.16 -5.92
CA ALA A 161 -23.36 -2.45 -4.91
C ALA A 161 -22.65 -3.80 -5.09
N ASN A 162 -23.25 -4.75 -5.80
CA ASN A 162 -22.70 -6.10 -6.00
C ASN A 162 -21.67 -6.16 -7.14
N LEU A 163 -20.63 -5.34 -7.06
CA LEU A 163 -19.54 -5.32 -8.03
C LEU A 163 -18.49 -6.39 -7.75
N PRO A 164 -17.84 -6.95 -8.81
CA PRO A 164 -16.72 -7.85 -8.63
C PRO A 164 -15.56 -7.14 -7.89
N PRO A 165 -15.07 -7.67 -6.75
CA PRO A 165 -14.04 -7.02 -5.94
C PRO A 165 -12.75 -6.72 -6.71
N VAL A 166 -12.34 -7.65 -7.58
CA VAL A 166 -11.12 -7.51 -8.40
C VAL A 166 -11.26 -6.34 -9.38
N GLY A 167 -12.38 -6.27 -10.09
CA GLY A 167 -12.64 -5.19 -11.05
C GLY A 167 -12.71 -3.83 -10.35
N SER A 168 -13.35 -3.76 -9.20
CA SER A 168 -13.49 -2.55 -8.38
C SER A 168 -12.14 -2.05 -7.86
N MET A 169 -11.29 -2.97 -7.40
CA MET A 169 -9.93 -2.66 -6.97
C MET A 169 -9.11 -2.04 -8.12
N PHE A 170 -9.12 -2.66 -9.30
CA PHE A 170 -8.39 -2.12 -10.46
C PHE A 170 -8.96 -0.79 -10.94
N ALA A 171 -10.28 -0.61 -10.95
CA ALA A 171 -10.91 0.65 -11.29
C ALA A 171 -10.43 1.78 -10.35
N ALA A 172 -10.39 1.51 -9.03
CA ALA A 172 -9.88 2.48 -8.05
C ALA A 172 -8.39 2.80 -8.24
N PHE A 173 -7.55 1.81 -8.51
CA PHE A 173 -6.12 2.04 -8.77
C PHE A 173 -5.86 2.83 -10.06
N LEU A 174 -6.68 2.62 -11.07
CA LEU A 174 -6.60 3.36 -12.34
C LEU A 174 -7.25 4.75 -12.25
N GLY A 175 -7.84 5.12 -11.10
CA GLY A 175 -8.58 6.38 -10.94
C GLY A 175 -9.86 6.44 -11.76
N TYR A 176 -10.39 5.27 -12.18
CA TYR A 176 -11.61 5.17 -12.93
C TYR A 176 -12.82 5.06 -12.00
N ASN A 177 -13.83 5.89 -12.24
CA ASN A 177 -15.10 5.83 -11.52
C ASN A 177 -16.18 5.19 -12.39
N PRO A 178 -16.58 3.93 -12.13
CA PRO A 178 -17.57 3.23 -12.95
C PRO A 178 -19.02 3.63 -12.61
N ILE A 179 -19.25 4.43 -11.58
CA ILE A 179 -20.58 4.71 -11.03
C ILE A 179 -21.51 5.34 -12.07
N ALA A 180 -20.98 6.22 -12.92
CA ALA A 180 -21.80 6.84 -13.99
C ALA A 180 -22.42 5.80 -14.94
N GLU A 181 -21.60 4.84 -15.41
CA GLU A 181 -22.03 3.78 -16.32
C GLU A 181 -22.98 2.79 -15.62
N LEU A 182 -22.72 2.49 -14.34
CA LEU A 182 -23.54 1.57 -13.57
C LEU A 182 -24.92 2.13 -13.21
N LEU A 183 -25.05 3.44 -13.05
CA LEU A 183 -26.33 4.11 -12.75
C LEU A 183 -27.11 4.51 -14.00
N GLU A 184 -26.49 4.50 -15.18
CA GLU A 184 -27.14 4.89 -16.43
C GLU A 184 -28.41 4.08 -16.75
N PRO A 185 -28.43 2.72 -16.65
CA PRO A 185 -29.60 1.89 -16.94
C PRO A 185 -30.82 2.23 -16.07
N TYR A 186 -30.57 2.73 -14.86
CA TYR A 186 -31.63 3.09 -13.89
C TYR A 186 -32.04 4.55 -13.98
N HIS A 187 -31.42 5.34 -14.86
CA HIS A 187 -31.58 6.79 -14.96
C HIS A 187 -31.45 7.51 -13.60
N ALA A 188 -30.71 6.92 -12.66
CA ALA A 188 -30.63 7.38 -11.29
C ALA A 188 -29.96 8.75 -11.17
N LEU A 189 -28.98 9.07 -12.01
CA LEU A 189 -28.28 10.38 -12.01
C LEU A 189 -29.19 11.55 -12.41
N ARG A 190 -30.37 11.30 -12.99
CA ARG A 190 -31.35 12.32 -13.40
C ARG A 190 -32.49 12.49 -12.41
N GLN A 191 -32.50 11.70 -11.33
CA GLN A 191 -33.57 11.78 -10.35
C GLN A 191 -33.41 13.03 -9.45
N PRO A 192 -34.51 13.69 -9.04
CA PRO A 192 -34.43 14.82 -8.13
C PRO A 192 -33.91 14.35 -6.76
N GLY A 193 -32.91 15.07 -6.22
CA GLY A 193 -32.30 14.76 -4.95
C GLY A 193 -31.00 13.93 -5.05
N VAL A 194 -30.64 13.45 -6.25
CA VAL A 194 -29.36 12.74 -6.47
C VAL A 194 -28.25 13.74 -6.78
N ASN A 195 -27.13 13.62 -6.05
CA ASN A 195 -25.96 14.46 -6.26
C ASN A 195 -25.04 13.84 -7.35
N ALA A 196 -25.43 14.02 -8.61
CA ALA A 196 -24.74 13.45 -9.77
C ALA A 196 -23.28 13.92 -9.88
N GLU A 197 -22.99 15.16 -9.49
CA GLU A 197 -21.63 15.73 -9.57
C GLU A 197 -20.66 15.00 -8.64
N VAL A 198 -21.07 14.70 -7.42
CA VAL A 198 -20.27 13.92 -6.45
C VAL A 198 -20.13 12.48 -6.93
N LEU A 199 -21.22 11.83 -7.33
CA LEU A 199 -21.23 10.43 -7.77
C LEU A 199 -20.34 10.17 -8.99
N THR A 200 -20.27 11.12 -9.92
CA THR A 200 -19.43 11.00 -11.12
C THR A 200 -18.01 11.55 -10.94
N GLY A 201 -17.73 12.17 -9.79
CA GLY A 201 -16.41 12.69 -9.45
C GLY A 201 -15.34 11.58 -9.37
N GLN A 202 -14.14 11.85 -9.83
CA GLN A 202 -13.04 10.88 -9.86
C GLN A 202 -12.63 10.35 -8.47
N THR A 203 -12.92 11.09 -7.41
CA THR A 203 -12.54 10.74 -6.05
C THR A 203 -13.58 9.90 -5.31
N PHE A 204 -14.85 9.91 -5.75
CA PHE A 204 -15.95 9.25 -5.06
C PHE A 204 -15.74 7.73 -4.91
N PHE A 205 -15.55 7.04 -6.02
CA PHE A 205 -15.38 5.59 -6.01
C PHE A 205 -14.10 5.11 -5.28
N PRO A 206 -12.92 5.71 -5.54
CA PRO A 206 -11.73 5.38 -4.76
C PRO A 206 -11.88 5.65 -3.25
N HIS A 207 -12.57 6.71 -2.85
CA HIS A 207 -12.80 7.04 -1.45
C HIS A 207 -13.62 5.95 -0.73
N LEU A 208 -14.71 5.47 -1.35
CA LEU A 208 -15.54 4.41 -0.79
C LEU A 208 -14.80 3.06 -0.61
N ILE A 209 -13.78 2.81 -1.43
CA ILE A 209 -12.98 1.58 -1.33
C ILE A 209 -11.95 1.67 -0.19
N THR A 210 -11.57 2.86 0.21
CA THR A 210 -10.50 3.08 1.20
C THR A 210 -10.97 3.48 2.58
N GLU A 211 -12.20 3.91 2.69
CA GLU A 211 -12.87 4.22 3.96
C GLU A 211 -14.11 3.31 4.13
N PRO A 212 -13.90 2.01 4.37
CA PRO A 212 -15.01 1.08 4.59
C PRO A 212 -15.65 1.25 5.96
#